data_478bef2f6a7e464c30078180e69702f5
#
_entry.id   478bef2f6a7e464c30078180e69702f5
#
_cell.length_a   1.000
_cell.length_b   1.000
_cell.length_c   1.000
_cell.angle_alpha   90.00
_cell.angle_beta   90.00
_cell.angle_gamma   90.00
#
_symmetry.space_group_name_H-M   'P 1'
#
loop_
_entity.id
_entity.type
_entity.pdbx_description
1 polymer ?
#
loop_
_entity_poly.entity_id
_entity_poly.type
_entity_poly.pdbx_seq_one_letter_code
_entity_poly.pdbx_strand_id
1 'polypeptide(L)'
;EMIDTEKQGESLVLRTEGLVKRYGKRTVVNDDSINVKQGEIVGLLGPNGAGKTTSFYMTTGLIVPNEGHIYLNDQDITQLPVSKRARSGIGYLPQEASVFRKMSVEDNILSVLEMTGKPRSYQLEKLESLIAEFRLGKVRKNMGDQLSGGERRRTEIARCLAIDPKFIMLD
;
A
#
# COMPACT_ATOMS: atom_id res chain seq x y z
N GLU A 1 -14.95 -6.22 12.98
CA GLU A 1 -14.67 -7.57 12.47
C GLU A 1 -13.26 -7.59 11.89
N MET A 2 -12.40 -8.42 12.47
CA MET A 2 -11.08 -8.66 11.89
C MET A 2 -11.25 -9.54 10.66
N ILE A 3 -10.58 -9.15 9.56
CA ILE A 3 -10.50 -9.99 8.37
C ILE A 3 -9.65 -11.19 8.75
N ASP A 4 -10.24 -12.38 8.69
CA ASP A 4 -9.54 -13.63 8.92
C ASP A 4 -8.62 -13.92 7.72
N THR A 5 -7.37 -13.51 7.83
CA THR A 5 -6.33 -13.77 6.82
C THR A 5 -5.58 -15.08 7.09
N GLU A 6 -5.94 -15.80 8.15
CA GLU A 6 -5.25 -17.01 8.60
C GLU A 6 -5.86 -18.33 8.07
N LYS A 7 -6.54 -18.32 6.94
CA LYS A 7 -6.73 -19.58 6.22
C LYS A 7 -5.40 -19.97 5.58
N GLN A 8 -4.62 -20.71 6.35
CA GLN A 8 -3.35 -21.29 5.92
C GLN A 8 -3.55 -22.09 4.63
N GLY A 9 -2.88 -21.68 3.58
CA GLY A 9 -2.68 -22.46 2.36
C GLY A 9 -3.34 -21.94 1.08
N GLU A 10 -4.25 -20.97 1.13
CA GLU A 10 -4.85 -20.39 -0.07
C GLU A 10 -4.25 -19.02 -0.39
N SER A 11 -3.82 -18.84 -1.65
CA SER A 11 -3.39 -17.53 -2.15
C SER A 11 -4.55 -16.54 -2.11
N LEU A 12 -4.31 -15.34 -1.55
CA LEU A 12 -5.29 -14.27 -1.53
C LEU A 12 -5.51 -13.72 -2.95
N VAL A 13 -6.73 -13.31 -3.23
CA VAL A 13 -7.11 -12.65 -4.49
C VAL A 13 -7.78 -11.32 -4.16
N LEU A 14 -7.23 -10.23 -4.72
CA LEU A 14 -7.83 -8.90 -4.68
C LEU A 14 -8.61 -8.68 -5.98
N ARG A 15 -9.90 -8.44 -5.86
CA ARG A 15 -10.81 -8.34 -6.99
C ARG A 15 -11.68 -7.12 -6.89
N THR A 16 -11.90 -6.44 -8.01
CA THR A 16 -12.88 -5.37 -8.11
C THR A 16 -13.95 -5.74 -9.12
N GLU A 17 -15.19 -5.30 -8.91
CA GLU A 17 -16.29 -5.55 -9.80
C GLU A 17 -17.09 -4.27 -10.04
N GLY A 18 -17.15 -3.86 -11.30
CA GLY A 18 -18.04 -2.80 -11.76
C GLY A 18 -17.83 -1.46 -11.08
N LEU A 19 -16.59 -1.07 -10.77
CA LEU A 19 -16.31 0.18 -10.07
C LEU A 19 -16.73 1.39 -10.89
N VAL A 20 -17.50 2.28 -10.26
CA VAL A 20 -17.93 3.55 -10.84
C VAL A 20 -17.66 4.67 -9.85
N LYS A 21 -17.05 5.74 -10.31
CA LYS A 21 -16.85 6.98 -9.55
C LYS A 21 -17.27 8.19 -10.38
N ARG A 22 -18.15 9.01 -9.79
CA ARG A 22 -18.66 10.24 -10.37
C ARG A 22 -18.35 11.43 -9.48
N TYR A 23 -18.02 12.53 -10.10
CA TYR A 23 -17.91 13.84 -9.46
C TYR A 23 -18.89 14.79 -10.17
N GLY A 24 -20.02 15.09 -9.53
CA GLY A 24 -21.10 15.83 -10.16
C GLY A 24 -21.64 15.09 -11.38
N LYS A 25 -21.59 15.71 -12.55
CA LYS A 25 -22.05 15.12 -13.83
C LYS A 25 -20.96 14.30 -14.54
N ARG A 26 -19.71 14.35 -14.06
CA ARG A 26 -18.56 13.69 -14.69
C ARG A 26 -18.36 12.30 -14.11
N THR A 27 -18.40 11.29 -14.96
CA THR A 27 -17.97 9.92 -14.62
C THR A 27 -16.49 9.79 -14.88
N VAL A 28 -15.70 9.55 -13.82
CA VAL A 28 -14.23 9.43 -13.88
C VAL A 28 -13.82 7.97 -14.08
N VAL A 29 -14.50 7.05 -13.41
CA VAL A 29 -14.33 5.60 -13.57
C VAL A 29 -15.68 4.99 -13.90
N ASN A 30 -15.71 4.15 -14.94
CA ASN A 30 -16.92 3.52 -15.43
C ASN A 30 -16.69 2.03 -15.66
N ASP A 31 -17.33 1.21 -14.84
CA ASP A 31 -17.37 -0.25 -14.95
C ASP A 31 -16.00 -0.91 -14.99
N ASP A 32 -15.11 -0.47 -14.10
CA ASP A 32 -13.76 -1.00 -14.02
C ASP A 32 -13.73 -2.29 -13.18
N SER A 33 -13.07 -3.33 -13.71
CA SER A 33 -12.94 -4.63 -13.04
C SER A 33 -11.52 -5.16 -13.17
N ILE A 34 -10.91 -5.48 -12.03
CA ILE A 34 -9.53 -5.95 -11.91
C ILE A 34 -9.51 -7.21 -11.04
N ASN A 35 -8.59 -8.12 -11.36
CA ASN A 35 -8.33 -9.33 -10.56
C ASN A 35 -6.83 -9.50 -10.41
N VAL A 36 -6.35 -9.52 -9.16
CA VAL A 36 -4.93 -9.66 -8.83
C VAL A 36 -4.75 -10.77 -7.81
N LYS A 37 -3.90 -11.74 -8.11
CA LYS A 37 -3.52 -12.80 -7.18
C LYS A 37 -2.33 -12.38 -6.34
N GLN A 38 -2.25 -12.90 -5.12
CA GLN A 38 -1.10 -12.69 -4.25
C GLN A 38 0.20 -13.10 -4.97
N GLY A 39 1.20 -12.22 -4.90
CA GLY A 39 2.49 -12.42 -5.57
C GLY A 39 2.55 -11.92 -7.01
N GLU A 40 1.44 -11.54 -7.62
CA GLU A 40 1.43 -10.87 -8.91
C GLU A 40 1.76 -9.38 -8.75
N ILE A 41 2.52 -8.85 -9.71
CA ILE A 41 2.78 -7.42 -9.81
C ILE A 41 1.91 -6.87 -10.94
N VAL A 42 0.95 -6.03 -10.60
CA VAL A 42 0.08 -5.37 -11.56
C VAL A 42 0.36 -3.87 -11.53
N GLY A 43 0.87 -3.35 -12.65
CA GLY A 43 0.97 -1.92 -12.89
C GLY A 43 -0.27 -1.43 -13.62
N LEU A 44 -0.84 -0.32 -13.19
CA LEU A 44 -1.86 0.38 -13.97
C LEU A 44 -1.14 1.17 -15.07
N LEU A 45 -1.03 0.58 -16.26
CA LEU A 45 -0.39 1.21 -17.41
C LEU A 45 -1.43 2.03 -18.19
N GLY A 46 -1.08 3.27 -18.47
CA GLY A 46 -1.91 4.16 -19.26
C GLY A 46 -1.49 5.62 -19.11
N PRO A 47 -1.97 6.51 -19.97
CA PRO A 47 -1.73 7.94 -19.79
C PRO A 47 -2.24 8.37 -18.42
N ASN A 48 -1.55 9.35 -17.78
CA ASN A 48 -1.95 9.94 -16.52
C ASN A 48 -3.35 10.55 -16.66
N GLY A 49 -4.37 9.69 -16.54
CA GLY A 49 -5.77 10.06 -16.60
C GLY A 49 -6.41 9.94 -15.22
N ALA A 50 -7.39 10.78 -14.96
CA ALA A 50 -8.09 10.84 -13.69
C ALA A 50 -8.69 9.49 -13.28
N GLY A 51 -9.11 8.65 -14.24
CA GLY A 51 -9.72 7.34 -13.96
C GLY A 51 -8.77 6.33 -13.35
N LYS A 52 -7.51 6.27 -13.82
CA LYS A 52 -6.49 5.36 -13.32
C LYS A 52 -6.18 5.60 -11.84
N THR A 53 -5.87 6.85 -11.50
CA THR A 53 -5.57 7.26 -10.13
C THR A 53 -6.78 7.05 -9.21
N THR A 54 -7.99 7.35 -9.69
CA THR A 54 -9.21 7.18 -8.93
C THR A 54 -9.51 5.71 -8.63
N SER A 55 -9.35 4.80 -9.60
CA SER A 55 -9.49 3.35 -9.40
C SER A 55 -8.51 2.85 -8.34
N PHE A 56 -7.30 3.36 -8.38
CA PHE A 56 -6.25 3.05 -7.43
C PHE A 56 -6.63 3.48 -6.00
N TYR A 57 -7.10 4.70 -5.84
CA TYR A 57 -7.54 5.23 -4.54
C TYR A 57 -8.80 4.53 -4.01
N MET A 58 -9.70 4.08 -4.87
CA MET A 58 -10.83 3.25 -4.45
C MET A 58 -10.37 1.90 -3.91
N THR A 59 -9.41 1.26 -4.55
CA THR A 59 -8.86 -0.04 -4.12
C THR A 59 -8.09 0.07 -2.80
N THR A 60 -7.38 1.16 -2.58
CA THR A 60 -6.65 1.40 -1.32
C THR A 60 -7.55 1.87 -0.17
N GLY A 61 -8.73 2.34 -0.45
CA GLY A 61 -9.70 2.83 0.53
C GLY A 61 -9.69 4.35 0.76
N LEU A 62 -8.91 5.10 -0.01
CA LEU A 62 -8.86 6.57 0.07
C LEU A 62 -10.11 7.23 -0.52
N ILE A 63 -10.76 6.56 -1.47
CA ILE A 63 -12.00 7.02 -2.12
C ILE A 63 -13.02 5.90 -2.07
N VAL A 64 -14.27 6.22 -1.74
CA VAL A 64 -15.38 5.28 -1.78
C VAL A 64 -16.03 5.33 -3.18
N PRO A 65 -16.23 4.17 -3.85
CA PRO A 65 -16.91 4.15 -5.14
C PRO A 65 -18.39 4.51 -5.02
N ASN A 66 -18.96 5.04 -6.10
CA ASN A 66 -20.39 5.26 -6.19
C ASN A 66 -21.15 3.96 -6.48
N GLU A 67 -20.55 3.07 -7.26
CA GLU A 67 -21.08 1.75 -7.59
C GLU A 67 -19.93 0.76 -7.65
N GLY A 68 -20.28 -0.52 -7.52
CA GLY A 68 -19.34 -1.62 -7.57
C GLY A 68 -18.79 -2.00 -6.21
N HIS A 69 -17.98 -3.03 -6.21
CA HIS A 69 -17.45 -3.65 -5.00
C HIS A 69 -15.97 -3.99 -5.14
N ILE A 70 -15.29 -4.03 -4.00
CA ILE A 70 -13.90 -4.46 -3.88
C ILE A 70 -13.89 -5.63 -2.92
N TYR A 71 -13.29 -6.76 -3.34
CA TYR A 71 -13.23 -7.99 -2.56
C TYR A 71 -11.79 -8.41 -2.30
N LEU A 72 -11.54 -8.86 -1.09
CA LEU A 72 -10.34 -9.64 -0.73
C LEU A 72 -10.82 -11.08 -0.50
N ASN A 73 -10.49 -11.98 -1.42
CA ASN A 73 -11.16 -13.29 -1.57
C ASN A 73 -12.68 -13.08 -1.70
N ASP A 74 -13.47 -13.67 -0.81
CA ASP A 74 -14.94 -13.54 -0.81
C ASP A 74 -15.45 -12.44 0.10
N GLN A 75 -14.56 -11.71 0.77
CA GLN A 75 -14.94 -10.65 1.69
C GLN A 75 -15.03 -9.30 0.98
N ASP A 76 -16.18 -8.65 1.06
CA ASP A 76 -16.38 -7.28 0.58
C ASP A 76 -15.67 -6.30 1.53
N ILE A 77 -14.66 -5.59 1.00
CA ILE A 77 -13.88 -4.59 1.73
C ILE A 77 -14.18 -3.16 1.28
N THR A 78 -15.21 -2.96 0.47
CA THR A 78 -15.52 -1.66 -0.15
C THR A 78 -15.65 -0.53 0.87
N GLN A 79 -16.21 -0.81 2.05
CA GLN A 79 -16.42 0.16 3.11
C GLN A 79 -15.33 0.17 4.19
N LEU A 80 -14.31 -0.69 4.08
CA LEU A 80 -13.23 -0.71 5.05
C LEU A 80 -12.30 0.49 4.89
N PRO A 81 -11.90 1.15 6.00
CA PRO A 81 -10.94 2.24 5.96
C PRO A 81 -9.55 1.76 5.55
N VAL A 82 -8.71 2.70 5.10
CA VAL A 82 -7.32 2.45 4.65
C VAL A 82 -6.52 1.64 5.66
N SER A 83 -6.60 1.97 6.94
CA SER A 83 -5.86 1.29 8.02
C SER A 83 -6.21 -0.20 8.11
N LYS A 84 -7.48 -0.55 7.98
CA LYS A 84 -7.91 -1.96 8.02
C LYS A 84 -7.51 -2.71 6.76
N ARG A 85 -7.54 -2.07 5.59
CA ARG A 85 -7.05 -2.65 4.33
C ARG A 85 -5.55 -2.90 4.38
N ALA A 86 -4.77 -1.96 4.92
CA ALA A 86 -3.33 -2.11 5.11
C ALA A 86 -3.00 -3.31 6.00
N ARG A 87 -3.72 -3.48 7.11
CA ARG A 87 -3.58 -4.65 8.01
C ARG A 87 -3.96 -5.96 7.32
N SER A 88 -4.81 -5.91 6.31
CA SER A 88 -5.20 -7.08 5.51
C SER A 88 -4.17 -7.44 4.44
N GLY A 89 -3.11 -6.65 4.30
CA GLY A 89 -2.01 -6.92 3.39
C GLY A 89 -2.02 -6.13 2.08
N ILE A 90 -2.84 -5.07 1.96
CA ILE A 90 -2.86 -4.20 0.78
C ILE A 90 -1.93 -3.02 1.02
N GLY A 91 -0.70 -3.10 0.49
CA GLY A 91 0.29 -2.03 0.55
C GLY A 91 0.10 -1.03 -0.58
N TYR A 92 0.41 0.22 -0.31
CA TYR A 92 0.34 1.32 -1.27
C TYR A 92 1.68 2.03 -1.38
N LEU A 93 2.17 2.15 -2.60
CA LEU A 93 3.40 2.90 -2.91
C LEU A 93 3.05 4.04 -3.86
N PRO A 94 2.92 5.28 -3.35
CA PRO A 94 2.55 6.42 -4.18
C PRO A 94 3.67 6.83 -5.13
N GLN A 95 3.31 7.48 -6.22
CA GLN A 95 4.25 8.09 -7.15
C GLN A 95 4.97 9.29 -6.51
N GLU A 96 4.24 10.05 -5.69
CA GLU A 96 4.77 11.19 -4.96
C GLU A 96 5.57 10.74 -3.73
N ALA A 97 6.48 11.61 -3.27
CA ALA A 97 7.31 11.35 -2.11
C ALA A 97 6.47 11.16 -0.84
N SER A 98 6.61 10.01 -0.19
CA SER A 98 5.90 9.64 1.03
C SER A 98 6.78 9.65 2.28
N VAL A 99 8.08 9.90 2.14
CA VAL A 99 9.02 9.96 3.24
C VAL A 99 8.76 11.21 4.09
N PHE A 100 8.73 11.05 5.41
CA PHE A 100 8.68 12.18 6.33
C PHE A 100 10.03 12.89 6.35
N ARG A 101 10.04 14.15 5.93
CA ARG A 101 11.27 14.94 5.72
C ARG A 101 12.05 15.19 7.00
N LYS A 102 11.38 15.33 8.12
CA LYS A 102 11.96 15.68 9.41
C LYS A 102 12.19 14.47 10.32
N MET A 103 12.09 13.28 9.77
CA MET A 103 12.43 12.03 10.45
C MET A 103 13.62 11.37 9.76
N SER A 104 14.45 10.66 10.54
CA SER A 104 15.52 9.85 9.98
C SER A 104 14.96 8.69 9.13
N VAL A 105 15.81 8.07 8.32
CA VAL A 105 15.47 6.86 7.58
C VAL A 105 14.97 5.78 8.54
N GLU A 106 15.70 5.53 9.64
CA GLU A 106 15.28 4.57 10.67
C GLU A 106 13.89 4.86 11.21
N ASP A 107 13.65 6.09 11.61
CA ASP A 107 12.38 6.49 12.21
C ASP A 107 11.23 6.45 11.20
N ASN A 108 11.52 6.76 9.95
CA ASN A 108 10.54 6.58 8.87
C ASN A 108 10.05 5.13 8.75
N ILE A 109 10.97 4.18 8.82
CA ILE A 109 10.62 2.75 8.73
C ILE A 109 10.02 2.28 10.05
N LEU A 110 10.62 2.64 11.18
CA LEU A 110 10.19 2.21 12.50
C LEU A 110 8.78 2.68 12.84
N SER A 111 8.40 3.89 12.42
CA SER A 111 7.04 4.41 12.64
C SER A 111 5.96 3.51 12.02
N VAL A 112 6.24 2.91 10.87
CA VAL A 112 5.33 1.94 10.23
C VAL A 112 5.33 0.61 10.99
N LEU A 113 6.50 0.14 11.41
CA LEU A 113 6.62 -1.10 12.20
C LEU A 113 5.89 -1.01 13.54
N GLU A 114 5.94 0.14 14.20
CA GLU A 114 5.21 0.39 15.45
C GLU A 114 3.69 0.27 15.28
N MET A 115 3.16 0.68 14.12
CA MET A 115 1.74 0.57 13.80
C MET A 115 1.27 -0.88 13.62
N THR A 116 2.17 -1.83 13.41
CA THR A 116 1.81 -3.25 13.24
C THR A 116 1.34 -3.91 14.53
N GLY A 117 1.66 -3.35 15.69
CA GLY A 117 1.39 -3.94 16.99
C GLY A 117 2.23 -5.17 17.32
N LYS A 118 3.24 -5.49 16.52
CA LYS A 118 4.16 -6.59 16.75
C LYS A 118 5.09 -6.28 17.94
N PRO A 119 5.67 -7.32 18.61
CA PRO A 119 6.64 -7.11 19.68
C PRO A 119 7.82 -6.24 19.25
N ARG A 120 8.40 -5.51 20.19
CA ARG A 120 9.54 -4.62 19.91
C ARG A 120 10.73 -5.38 19.32
N SER A 121 10.99 -6.59 19.76
CA SER A 121 12.06 -7.45 19.20
C SER A 121 11.86 -7.72 17.70
N TYR A 122 10.62 -8.00 17.29
CA TYR A 122 10.27 -8.17 15.89
C TYR A 122 10.47 -6.86 15.10
N GLN A 123 10.02 -5.74 15.65
CA GLN A 123 10.16 -4.44 14.99
C GLN A 123 11.62 -4.10 14.71
N LEU A 124 12.49 -4.28 15.68
CA LEU A 124 13.91 -3.97 15.56
C LEU A 124 14.64 -4.92 14.59
N GLU A 125 14.31 -6.20 14.63
CA GLU A 125 14.85 -7.19 13.69
C GLU A 125 14.42 -6.91 12.26
N LYS A 126 13.14 -6.60 12.05
CA LYS A 126 12.61 -6.23 10.73
C LYS A 126 13.22 -4.93 10.21
N LEU A 127 13.42 -3.94 11.08
CA LEU A 127 14.09 -2.69 10.74
C LEU A 127 15.50 -2.97 10.20
N GLU A 128 16.32 -3.75 10.92
CA GLU A 128 17.68 -4.10 10.49
C GLU A 128 17.69 -4.86 9.16
N SER A 129 16.75 -5.78 8.98
CA SER A 129 16.58 -6.53 7.74
C SER A 129 16.29 -5.62 6.55
N LEU A 130 15.36 -4.66 6.71
CA LEU A 130 15.00 -3.70 5.67
C LEU A 130 16.14 -2.72 5.36
N ILE A 131 16.83 -2.23 6.38
CA ILE A 131 17.99 -1.36 6.23
C ILE A 131 19.09 -2.06 5.40
N ALA A 132 19.35 -3.34 5.68
CA ALA A 132 20.34 -4.12 4.94
C ALA A 132 19.88 -4.41 3.50
N GLU A 133 18.64 -4.85 3.31
CA GLU A 133 18.10 -5.22 2.01
C GLU A 133 18.07 -4.03 1.03
N PHE A 134 17.68 -2.85 1.52
CA PHE A 134 17.59 -1.64 0.70
C PHE A 134 18.86 -0.78 0.76
N ARG A 135 19.95 -1.28 1.34
CA ARG A 135 21.27 -0.61 1.39
C ARG A 135 21.19 0.81 1.96
N LEU A 136 20.47 0.94 3.07
CA LEU A 136 20.24 2.22 3.74
C LEU A 136 21.17 2.45 4.95
N GLY A 137 22.12 1.52 5.20
CA GLY A 137 22.97 1.57 6.38
C GLY A 137 23.74 2.88 6.55
N LYS A 138 24.31 3.42 5.47
CA LYS A 138 25.10 4.67 5.51
C LYS A 138 24.24 5.91 5.76
N VAL A 139 22.95 5.88 5.40
CA VAL A 139 22.05 7.02 5.49
C VAL A 139 20.98 6.84 6.57
N ARG A 140 21.07 5.77 7.37
CA ARG A 140 20.04 5.41 8.33
C ARG A 140 19.68 6.50 9.34
N LYS A 141 20.63 7.35 9.68
CA LYS A 141 20.45 8.49 10.60
C LYS A 141 20.14 9.81 9.90
N ASN A 142 20.22 9.83 8.57
CA ASN A 142 19.94 11.03 7.80
C ASN A 142 18.44 11.31 7.78
N MET A 143 18.08 12.59 7.77
CA MET A 143 16.69 13.02 7.65
C MET A 143 16.18 12.82 6.21
N GLY A 144 14.87 12.65 6.06
CA GLY A 144 14.26 12.41 4.76
C GLY A 144 14.57 13.48 3.71
N ASP A 145 14.69 14.74 4.12
CA ASP A 145 15.03 15.88 3.25
C ASP A 145 16.51 15.93 2.81
N GLN A 146 17.37 15.10 3.41
CA GLN A 146 18.79 14.98 3.09
C GLN A 146 19.10 13.86 2.10
N LEU A 147 18.11 13.07 1.71
CA LEU A 147 18.29 11.90 0.87
C LEU A 147 18.35 12.26 -0.61
N SER A 148 19.19 11.53 -1.37
CA SER A 148 19.10 11.51 -2.82
C SER A 148 17.76 10.94 -3.28
N GLY A 149 17.40 11.14 -4.56
CA GLY A 149 16.17 10.55 -5.12
C GLY A 149 16.11 9.03 -4.98
N GLY A 150 17.22 8.35 -5.23
CA GLY A 150 17.33 6.90 -5.10
C GLY A 150 17.21 6.42 -3.65
N GLU A 151 17.90 7.08 -2.72
CA GLU A 151 17.84 6.77 -1.30
C GLU A 151 16.43 7.00 -0.74
N ARG A 152 15.79 8.09 -1.14
CA ARG A 152 14.41 8.37 -0.78
C ARG A 152 13.46 7.30 -1.28
N ARG A 153 13.57 6.90 -2.55
CA ARG A 153 12.70 5.87 -3.12
C ARG A 153 12.90 4.51 -2.43
N ARG A 154 14.13 4.13 -2.12
CA ARG A 154 14.40 2.91 -1.37
C ARG A 154 13.80 2.94 0.03
N THR A 155 13.85 4.09 0.69
CA THR A 155 13.21 4.28 2.00
C THR A 155 11.68 4.15 1.92
N GLU A 156 11.07 4.71 0.89
CA GLU A 156 9.62 4.59 0.63
C GLU A 156 9.22 3.12 0.43
N ILE A 157 9.99 2.38 -0.37
CA ILE A 157 9.74 0.96 -0.61
C ILE A 157 9.89 0.16 0.69
N ALA A 158 10.94 0.42 1.47
CA ALA A 158 11.15 -0.23 2.77
C ALA A 158 9.98 0.02 3.73
N ARG A 159 9.45 1.24 3.78
CA ARG A 159 8.25 1.57 4.57
C ARG A 159 7.04 0.76 4.12
N CYS A 160 6.83 0.65 2.81
CA CYS A 160 5.74 -0.15 2.26
C CYS A 160 5.86 -1.63 2.66
N LEU A 161 7.06 -2.20 2.56
CA LEU A 161 7.32 -3.61 2.88
C LEU A 161 7.33 -3.90 4.39
N ALA A 162 7.43 -2.89 5.23
CA ALA A 162 7.45 -3.07 6.69
C ALA A 162 6.18 -3.73 7.24
N ILE A 163 5.05 -3.58 6.58
CA ILE A 163 3.78 -4.20 6.97
C ILE A 163 3.60 -5.61 6.37
N ASP A 164 4.60 -6.17 5.70
CA ASP A 164 4.51 -7.46 4.97
C ASP A 164 3.27 -7.55 4.06
N PRO A 165 3.12 -6.67 3.08
CA PRO A 165 1.91 -6.64 2.26
C PRO A 165 1.79 -7.89 1.39
N LYS A 166 0.56 -8.36 1.20
CA LYS A 166 0.23 -9.44 0.25
C LYS A 166 0.07 -8.90 -1.17
N PHE A 167 -0.31 -7.64 -1.27
CA PHE A 167 -0.46 -6.90 -2.52
C PHE A 167 0.21 -5.54 -2.37
N ILE A 168 0.90 -5.10 -3.42
CA ILE A 168 1.47 -3.76 -3.48
C ILE A 168 0.83 -3.02 -4.65
N MET A 169 0.20 -1.90 -4.33
CA MET A 169 -0.38 -1.02 -5.33
C MET A 169 0.68 0.03 -5.71
N LEU A 170 1.12 -0.01 -6.96
CA LEU A 170 2.10 0.93 -7.52
C LEU A 170 1.38 1.98 -8.35
N ASP A 171 1.59 3.21 -8.00
CA ASP A 171 1.10 4.33 -8.81
C ASP A 171 2.12 4.73 -9.90
#